data_9d2db91c48c10242b984237da6d89622
#
_entry.id   9d2db91c48c10242b984237da6d89622
#
_cell.length_a   1.000
_cell.length_b   1.000
_cell.length_c   1.000
_cell.angle_alpha   90.00
_cell.angle_beta   90.00
_cell.angle_gamma   90.00
#
_symmetry.space_group_name_H-M   'P 1'
#
loop_
_entity.id
_entity.type
_entity.pdbx_description
1 polymer ?
#
loop_
_entity_poly.entity_id
_entity_poly.type
_entity_poly.pdbx_seq_one_letter_code
_entity_poly.pdbx_strand_id
1 'polypeptide(L)'
;NIDAKAAALKSGGHIGENGFYYHSEFGSLVNLQTIVTDAVTPDEMKENDSACLNCGACFAACPSDAVDNVKNCLRYHSNSLVPRHLAGDLYQLFGCERCQTACPQNSAEQRETQQFRTDELIGGGHVSELKELAGSNMARANRISSQATLYAANAGQAKLITQLEELANTAPSPTREHALWAIERLKGGPHD
;
A
#
# COMPACT_ATOMS: atom_id res chain seq x y z
N ASN A 1 -2.32 10.76 20.82
CA ASN A 1 -2.28 9.65 19.85
C ASN A 1 -1.69 8.43 20.53
N ILE A 2 -2.43 7.31 20.50
CA ILE A 2 -1.92 6.01 20.96
C ILE A 2 -1.25 5.35 19.76
N ASP A 3 0.01 4.95 19.92
CA ASP A 3 0.71 4.17 18.89
C ASP A 3 0.20 2.73 18.92
N ALA A 4 -0.62 2.37 17.93
CA ALA A 4 -1.22 1.03 17.81
C ALA A 4 -0.16 -0.07 17.70
N LYS A 5 0.99 0.21 17.05
CA LYS A 5 2.10 -0.75 16.95
C LYS A 5 2.77 -0.98 18.29
N ALA A 6 3.04 0.09 19.05
CA ALA A 6 3.60 -0.02 20.39
C ALA A 6 2.64 -0.74 21.36
N ALA A 7 1.33 -0.51 21.23
CA ALA A 7 0.32 -1.22 22.01
C ALA A 7 0.26 -2.71 21.63
N ALA A 8 0.33 -3.04 20.34
CA ALA A 8 0.31 -4.42 19.85
C ALA A 8 1.54 -5.22 20.31
N LEU A 9 2.71 -4.58 20.39
CA LEU A 9 3.92 -5.23 20.94
C LEU A 9 3.77 -5.67 22.39
N LYS A 10 2.98 -4.96 23.20
CA LYS A 10 2.68 -5.36 24.57
C LYS A 10 1.73 -6.55 24.67
N SER A 11 1.01 -6.85 23.58
CA SER A 11 0.10 -8.01 23.50
C SER A 11 0.77 -9.26 22.92
N GLY A 12 2.08 -9.22 22.73
CA GLY A 12 2.86 -10.25 22.05
C GLY A 12 3.12 -9.87 20.58
N GLY A 13 4.04 -10.57 19.92
CA GLY A 13 4.46 -10.28 18.56
C GLY A 13 5.80 -9.52 18.51
N HIS A 14 6.27 -9.26 17.31
CA HIS A 14 7.57 -8.61 17.10
C HIS A 14 7.54 -7.66 15.90
N ILE A 15 8.57 -6.85 15.76
CA ILE A 15 8.80 -6.04 14.56
C ILE A 15 9.82 -6.77 13.68
N GLY A 16 9.45 -7.01 12.43
CA GLY A 16 10.37 -7.56 11.45
C GLY A 16 11.35 -6.49 10.90
N GLU A 17 12.41 -6.93 10.20
CA GLU A 17 13.37 -6.03 9.55
C GLU A 17 12.71 -5.07 8.54
N ASN A 18 11.59 -5.47 7.93
CA ASN A 18 10.78 -4.60 7.07
C ASN A 18 9.95 -3.56 7.82
N GLY A 19 10.08 -3.46 9.14
CA GLY A 19 9.41 -2.49 9.98
C GLY A 19 7.93 -2.79 10.27
N PHE A 20 7.38 -3.92 9.80
CA PHE A 20 6.00 -4.32 10.12
C PHE A 20 5.93 -5.09 11.44
N TYR A 21 4.78 -4.95 12.11
CA TYR A 21 4.42 -5.81 13.23
C TYR A 21 4.04 -7.20 12.72
N TYR A 22 4.45 -8.24 13.42
CA TYR A 22 4.11 -9.64 13.16
C TYR A 22 3.41 -10.24 14.36
N HIS A 23 2.19 -10.73 14.15
CA HIS A 23 1.47 -11.58 15.08
C HIS A 23 1.95 -13.03 14.92
N SER A 24 2.01 -13.79 16.01
CA SER A 24 2.51 -15.18 15.98
C SER A 24 1.73 -16.10 15.04
N GLU A 25 0.41 -15.89 14.94
CA GLU A 25 -0.49 -16.72 14.16
C GLU A 25 -0.79 -16.14 12.78
N PHE A 26 -0.97 -14.80 12.69
CA PHE A 26 -1.47 -14.13 11.48
C PHE A 26 -0.37 -13.43 10.68
N GLY A 27 0.88 -13.46 11.12
CA GLY A 27 1.97 -12.76 10.45
C GLY A 27 1.80 -11.24 10.46
N SER A 28 2.29 -10.58 9.42
CA SER A 28 2.24 -9.10 9.30
C SER A 28 1.03 -8.56 8.55
N LEU A 29 0.17 -9.44 8.04
CA LEU A 29 -0.99 -9.07 7.22
C LEU A 29 -2.21 -8.82 8.09
N VAL A 30 -2.01 -8.02 9.13
CA VAL A 30 -3.00 -7.69 10.15
C VAL A 30 -3.32 -6.19 10.15
N ASN A 31 -4.53 -5.87 10.58
CA ASN A 31 -4.94 -4.48 10.82
C ASN A 31 -4.91 -4.21 12.33
N LEU A 32 -4.04 -3.33 12.76
CA LEU A 32 -3.89 -2.97 14.17
C LEU A 32 -4.88 -1.85 14.54
N GLN A 33 -5.72 -2.13 15.53
CA GLN A 33 -6.64 -1.16 16.11
C GLN A 33 -6.45 -1.07 17.61
N THR A 34 -6.61 0.11 18.17
CA THR A 34 -6.51 0.34 19.61
C THR A 34 -7.86 0.78 20.15
N ILE A 35 -8.32 0.10 21.19
CA ILE A 35 -9.53 0.45 21.95
C ILE A 35 -9.10 0.95 23.32
N VAL A 36 -9.58 2.12 23.72
CA VAL A 36 -9.40 2.64 25.07
C VAL A 36 -10.61 2.24 25.90
N THR A 37 -10.38 1.59 27.04
CA THR A 37 -11.43 1.10 27.93
C THR A 37 -10.99 1.24 29.39
N ASP A 38 -11.94 1.36 30.29
CA ASP A 38 -11.76 1.27 31.73
C ASP A 38 -12.00 -0.15 32.28
N ALA A 39 -12.31 -1.10 31.40
CA ALA A 39 -12.43 -2.49 31.78
C ALA A 39 -11.06 -3.05 32.24
N VAL A 40 -11.10 -3.88 33.30
CA VAL A 40 -9.90 -4.61 33.74
C VAL A 40 -9.51 -5.62 32.68
N THR A 41 -8.33 -5.44 32.11
CA THR A 41 -7.76 -6.41 31.17
C THR A 41 -6.89 -7.41 31.93
N PRO A 42 -6.87 -8.70 31.55
CA PRO A 42 -5.92 -9.65 32.12
C PRO A 42 -4.48 -9.20 31.88
N ASP A 43 -3.64 -9.24 32.91
CA ASP A 43 -2.22 -8.89 32.83
C ASP A 43 -1.36 -9.94 32.08
N GLU A 44 -1.97 -11.01 31.60
CA GLU A 44 -1.26 -12.07 30.90
C GLU A 44 -0.92 -11.64 29.48
N MET A 45 0.26 -11.07 29.33
CA MET A 45 0.94 -10.97 28.02
C MET A 45 1.39 -12.38 27.62
N LYS A 46 0.90 -12.88 26.50
CA LYS A 46 1.49 -14.08 25.90
C LYS A 46 2.88 -13.72 25.42
N GLU A 47 3.90 -14.34 26.00
CA GLU A 47 5.23 -14.32 25.41
C GLU A 47 5.13 -14.89 23.99
N ASN A 48 5.67 -14.15 23.05
CA ASN A 48 5.65 -14.58 21.65
C ASN A 48 7.03 -15.15 21.31
N ASP A 49 7.11 -16.45 21.12
CA ASP A 49 8.33 -17.16 20.75
C ASP A 49 8.76 -16.89 19.29
N SER A 50 7.93 -16.17 18.51
CA SER A 50 8.25 -15.84 17.13
C SER A 50 9.06 -14.55 17.06
N ALA A 51 10.26 -14.64 16.51
CA ALA A 51 11.12 -13.51 16.17
C ALA A 51 11.32 -13.43 14.65
N CYS A 52 11.75 -12.29 14.16
CA CYS A 52 12.17 -12.15 12.76
C CYS A 52 13.27 -13.17 12.44
N LEU A 53 13.13 -13.90 11.32
CA LEU A 53 14.11 -14.92 10.89
C LEU A 53 15.39 -14.31 10.34
N ASN A 54 15.47 -13.00 10.16
CA ASN A 54 16.59 -12.26 9.57
C ASN A 54 17.06 -12.87 8.22
N CYS A 55 16.10 -13.37 7.43
CA CYS A 55 16.39 -14.11 6.20
C CYS A 55 16.64 -13.22 4.98
N GLY A 56 16.46 -11.90 5.10
CA GLY A 56 16.68 -10.93 4.01
C GLY A 56 15.64 -10.94 2.88
N ALA A 57 14.63 -11.83 2.91
CA ALA A 57 13.64 -11.94 1.83
C ALA A 57 12.88 -10.64 1.55
N CYS A 58 12.60 -9.84 2.58
CA CYS A 58 11.93 -8.55 2.44
C CYS A 58 12.82 -7.50 1.73
N PHE A 59 14.13 -7.53 1.94
CA PHE A 59 15.09 -6.69 1.22
C PHE A 59 15.15 -7.08 -0.26
N ALA A 60 15.34 -8.37 -0.54
CA ALA A 60 15.42 -8.88 -1.91
C ALA A 60 14.15 -8.63 -2.74
N ALA A 61 12.99 -8.60 -2.11
CA ALA A 61 11.71 -8.34 -2.77
C ALA A 61 11.38 -6.86 -2.95
N CYS A 62 12.10 -5.95 -2.29
CA CYS A 62 11.84 -4.52 -2.36
C CYS A 62 12.51 -3.93 -3.62
N PRO A 63 11.76 -3.37 -4.59
CA PRO A 63 12.34 -2.85 -5.83
C PRO A 63 13.08 -1.53 -5.64
N SER A 64 12.92 -0.87 -4.49
CA SER A 64 13.36 0.51 -4.26
C SER A 64 14.18 0.67 -2.97
N ASP A 65 14.70 -0.41 -2.41
CA ASP A 65 15.49 -0.42 -1.16
C ASP A 65 14.79 0.29 0.02
N ALA A 66 13.45 0.25 0.02
CA ALA A 66 12.62 0.97 0.99
C ALA A 66 12.70 0.38 2.41
N VAL A 67 13.20 -0.84 2.55
CA VAL A 67 13.41 -1.48 3.87
C VAL A 67 14.46 -0.69 4.66
N ASP A 68 15.51 -0.23 3.99
CA ASP A 68 16.55 0.61 4.57
C ASP A 68 16.14 2.09 4.65
N ASN A 69 15.34 2.54 3.70
CA ASN A 69 14.89 3.93 3.63
C ASN A 69 13.41 4.04 3.31
N VAL A 70 12.59 4.21 4.33
CA VAL A 70 11.13 4.29 4.21
C VAL A 70 10.63 5.36 3.23
N LYS A 71 11.42 6.40 2.95
CA LYS A 71 11.08 7.44 1.95
C LYS A 71 11.06 6.90 0.52
N ASN A 72 11.68 5.77 0.27
CA ASN A 72 11.61 5.06 -1.01
C ASN A 72 10.41 4.11 -1.10
N CYS A 73 9.60 3.98 -0.05
CA CYS A 73 8.47 3.06 -0.01
C CYS A 73 7.26 3.63 -0.77
N LEU A 74 6.73 2.91 -1.74
CA LEU A 74 5.48 3.26 -2.43
C LEU A 74 4.32 3.47 -1.46
N ARG A 75 4.25 2.68 -0.38
CA ARG A 75 3.21 2.82 0.65
C ARG A 75 3.35 4.13 1.45
N TYR A 76 4.57 4.62 1.66
CA TYR A 76 4.82 5.92 2.28
C TYR A 76 4.22 7.06 1.45
N HIS A 77 4.31 6.97 0.12
CA HIS A 77 3.79 7.98 -0.81
C HIS A 77 2.32 7.79 -1.20
N SER A 78 1.62 6.82 -0.63
CA SER A 78 0.26 6.47 -1.05
C SER A 78 -0.80 7.60 -0.88
N ASN A 79 -0.51 8.65 -0.11
CA ASN A 79 -1.34 9.84 0.07
C ASN A 79 -0.73 11.13 -0.52
N SER A 80 0.39 11.02 -1.22
CA SER A 80 1.16 12.15 -1.74
C SER A 80 1.61 11.88 -3.17
N LEU A 81 2.37 12.81 -3.73
CA LEU A 81 3.02 12.59 -5.01
C LEU A 81 4.03 11.43 -4.90
N VAL A 82 3.83 10.41 -5.71
CA VAL A 82 4.80 9.31 -5.86
C VAL A 82 5.96 9.83 -6.71
N PRO A 83 7.21 9.77 -6.23
CA PRO A 83 8.37 10.16 -7.01
C PRO A 83 8.45 9.40 -8.34
N ARG A 84 8.90 10.07 -9.42
CA ARG A 84 8.94 9.47 -10.77
C ARG A 84 9.70 8.15 -10.81
N HIS A 85 10.84 8.06 -10.12
CA HIS A 85 11.67 6.86 -10.07
C HIS A 85 10.99 5.67 -9.33
N LEU A 86 9.93 5.92 -8.54
CA LEU A 86 9.14 4.87 -7.87
C LEU A 86 7.82 4.57 -8.59
N ALA A 87 7.36 5.48 -9.43
CA ALA A 87 6.04 5.38 -10.06
C ALA A 87 5.91 4.12 -10.93
N GLY A 88 7.00 3.70 -11.56
CA GLY A 88 7.08 2.48 -12.38
C GLY A 88 6.88 1.17 -11.61
N ASP A 89 7.12 1.16 -10.32
CA ASP A 89 7.01 -0.02 -9.47
C ASP A 89 5.63 -0.26 -8.87
N LEU A 90 4.71 0.69 -9.06
CA LEU A 90 3.34 0.56 -8.55
C LEU A 90 2.57 -0.49 -9.36
N TYR A 91 2.10 -1.54 -8.70
CA TYR A 91 1.43 -2.68 -9.32
C TYR A 91 0.02 -2.95 -8.76
N GLN A 92 -0.39 -2.21 -7.74
CA GLN A 92 -1.70 -2.35 -7.10
C GLN A 92 -2.24 -1.00 -6.62
N LEU A 93 -3.53 -0.93 -6.33
CA LEU A 93 -4.23 0.33 -6.07
C LEU A 93 -3.77 1.05 -4.79
N PHE A 94 -3.39 0.34 -3.73
CA PHE A 94 -3.08 0.92 -2.43
C PHE A 94 -1.68 0.59 -1.93
N GLY A 95 -0.68 1.01 -2.66
CA GLY A 95 0.72 0.91 -2.23
C GLY A 95 1.40 -0.39 -2.68
N CYS A 96 2.21 -0.97 -1.80
CA CYS A 96 3.06 -2.11 -2.11
C CYS A 96 3.09 -3.06 -0.91
N GLU A 97 3.06 -4.36 -1.19
CA GLU A 97 3.11 -5.43 -0.18
C GLU A 97 4.21 -6.46 -0.45
N ARG A 98 5.12 -6.19 -1.41
CA ARG A 98 6.15 -7.17 -1.82
C ARG A 98 6.98 -7.71 -0.65
N CYS A 99 7.43 -6.85 0.26
CA CYS A 99 8.20 -7.27 1.43
C CYS A 99 7.40 -8.11 2.43
N GLN A 100 6.08 -7.90 2.52
CA GLN A 100 5.21 -8.73 3.35
C GLN A 100 4.89 -10.07 2.67
N THR A 101 4.63 -10.03 1.36
CA THR A 101 4.33 -11.23 0.57
C THR A 101 5.53 -12.18 0.48
N ALA A 102 6.75 -11.64 0.41
CA ALA A 102 7.98 -12.43 0.37
C ALA A 102 8.37 -13.02 1.73
N CYS A 103 7.77 -12.55 2.83
CA CYS A 103 8.15 -13.00 4.16
C CYS A 103 7.61 -14.41 4.45
N PRO A 104 8.48 -15.39 4.79
CA PRO A 104 8.06 -16.76 5.10
C PRO A 104 7.19 -16.90 6.36
N GLN A 105 7.15 -15.86 7.20
CA GLN A 105 6.26 -15.82 8.36
C GLN A 105 4.82 -15.41 8.02
N ASN A 106 4.56 -15.01 6.77
CA ASN A 106 3.22 -14.77 6.29
C ASN A 106 2.73 -16.02 5.56
N SER A 107 1.57 -16.56 5.96
CA SER A 107 0.95 -17.68 5.25
C SER A 107 0.59 -17.26 3.82
N ALA A 108 0.79 -18.19 2.90
CA ALA A 108 0.39 -18.03 1.50
C ALA A 108 -1.11 -18.30 1.28
N GLU A 109 -1.95 -18.06 2.28
CA GLU A 109 -3.40 -18.23 2.11
C GLU A 109 -3.90 -17.40 0.93
N GLN A 110 -4.74 -18.03 0.11
CA GLN A 110 -5.36 -17.37 -1.04
C GLN A 110 -6.22 -16.22 -0.54
N ARG A 111 -5.78 -15.00 -0.84
CA ARG A 111 -6.57 -13.81 -0.57
C ARG A 111 -7.61 -13.66 -1.64
N GLU A 112 -8.83 -13.41 -1.25
CA GLU A 112 -9.85 -12.95 -2.18
C GLU A 112 -9.39 -11.62 -2.79
N THR A 113 -9.24 -11.60 -4.11
CA THR A 113 -8.93 -10.38 -4.86
C THR A 113 -10.19 -9.89 -5.54
N GLN A 114 -10.59 -8.66 -5.24
CA GLN A 114 -11.64 -7.99 -5.99
C GLN A 114 -11.02 -7.23 -7.15
N GLN A 115 -11.68 -7.32 -8.30
CA GLN A 115 -11.26 -6.62 -9.51
C GLN A 115 -12.21 -5.46 -9.81
N PHE A 116 -11.62 -4.32 -10.08
CA PHE A 116 -12.35 -3.11 -10.47
C PHE A 116 -11.89 -2.66 -11.87
N ARG A 117 -12.76 -1.98 -12.57
CA ARG A 117 -12.40 -1.38 -13.85
C ARG A 117 -11.53 -0.16 -13.63
N THR A 118 -10.37 -0.12 -14.30
CA THR A 118 -9.38 0.97 -14.14
C THR A 118 -9.93 2.33 -14.56
N ASP A 119 -10.73 2.38 -15.63
CA ASP A 119 -11.38 3.61 -16.12
C ASP A 119 -12.34 4.22 -15.09
N GLU A 120 -13.10 3.39 -14.39
CA GLU A 120 -13.99 3.83 -13.31
C GLU A 120 -13.21 4.33 -12.09
N LEU A 121 -12.12 3.64 -11.72
CA LEU A 121 -11.23 4.06 -10.63
C LEU A 121 -10.51 5.38 -10.93
N ILE A 122 -10.08 5.62 -12.17
CA ILE A 122 -9.50 6.90 -12.61
C ILE A 122 -10.50 8.04 -12.41
N GLY A 123 -11.79 7.79 -12.66
CA GLY A 123 -12.88 8.71 -12.36
C GLY A 123 -13.19 8.89 -10.87
N GLY A 124 -12.49 8.20 -9.97
CA GLY A 124 -12.73 8.22 -8.52
C GLY A 124 -13.97 7.42 -8.10
N GLY A 125 -14.39 6.44 -8.90
CA GLY A 125 -15.49 5.52 -8.62
C GLY A 125 -15.17 4.52 -7.50
N HIS A 126 -16.18 3.71 -7.15
CA HIS A 126 -16.08 2.61 -6.16
C HIS A 126 -15.70 3.02 -4.73
N VAL A 127 -15.88 4.30 -4.37
CA VAL A 127 -15.50 4.80 -3.03
C VAL A 127 -16.19 4.03 -1.91
N SER A 128 -17.47 3.72 -2.04
CA SER A 128 -18.23 3.02 -1.00
C SER A 128 -17.75 1.59 -0.80
N GLU A 129 -17.59 0.84 -1.88
CA GLU A 129 -17.08 -0.54 -1.86
C GLU A 129 -15.64 -0.60 -1.32
N LEU A 130 -14.79 0.30 -1.78
CA LEU A 130 -13.40 0.39 -1.30
C LEU A 130 -13.29 0.83 0.16
N LYS A 131 -14.27 1.58 0.69
CA LYS A 131 -14.32 1.90 2.12
C LYS A 131 -14.60 0.67 2.98
N GLU A 132 -15.45 -0.22 2.52
CA GLU A 132 -15.75 -1.47 3.21
C GLU A 132 -14.53 -2.40 3.21
N LEU A 133 -13.79 -2.46 2.09
CA LEU A 133 -12.61 -3.31 1.94
C LEU A 133 -11.35 -2.77 2.62
N ALA A 134 -11.05 -1.49 2.45
CA ALA A 134 -9.76 -0.89 2.82
C ALA A 134 -9.85 0.20 3.89
N GLY A 135 -11.05 0.55 4.30
CA GLY A 135 -11.31 1.63 5.27
C GLY A 135 -11.34 3.03 4.68
N SER A 136 -11.98 3.94 5.38
CA SER A 136 -12.28 5.31 4.91
C SER A 136 -11.03 6.16 4.62
N ASN A 137 -9.91 5.88 5.28
CA ASN A 137 -8.66 6.61 5.05
C ASN A 137 -8.01 6.25 3.72
N MET A 138 -8.20 5.02 3.24
CA MET A 138 -7.67 4.53 1.99
C MET A 138 -8.57 4.91 0.81
N ALA A 139 -9.87 4.80 0.96
CA ALA A 139 -10.86 4.96 -0.09
C ALA A 139 -11.36 6.40 -0.23
N ARG A 140 -10.48 7.32 -0.58
CA ARG A 140 -10.82 8.69 -0.97
C ARG A 140 -10.76 8.80 -2.49
N ALA A 141 -11.75 9.44 -3.11
CA ALA A 141 -11.85 9.52 -4.57
C ALA A 141 -10.56 10.01 -5.27
N ASN A 142 -9.97 11.10 -4.78
CA ASN A 142 -8.71 11.63 -5.33
C ASN A 142 -7.53 10.67 -5.17
N ARG A 143 -7.47 9.90 -4.08
CA ARG A 143 -6.43 8.89 -3.87
C ARG A 143 -6.63 7.68 -4.78
N ILE A 144 -7.86 7.20 -4.90
CA ILE A 144 -8.23 6.13 -5.83
C ILE A 144 -7.82 6.52 -7.24
N SER A 145 -8.27 7.69 -7.71
CA SER A 145 -7.96 8.23 -9.03
C SER A 145 -6.44 8.33 -9.26
N SER A 146 -5.72 8.90 -8.31
CA SER A 146 -4.27 9.08 -8.35
C SER A 146 -3.50 7.73 -8.48
N GLN A 147 -3.85 6.73 -7.68
CA GLN A 147 -3.21 5.42 -7.72
C GLN A 147 -3.61 4.62 -8.97
N ALA A 148 -4.88 4.68 -9.37
CA ALA A 148 -5.37 4.02 -10.58
C ALA A 148 -4.71 4.57 -11.86
N THR A 149 -4.38 5.86 -11.87
CA THR A 149 -3.65 6.52 -12.96
C THR A 149 -2.26 5.91 -13.16
N LEU A 150 -1.50 5.74 -12.08
CA LEU A 150 -0.17 5.10 -12.14
C LEU A 150 -0.28 3.63 -12.54
N TYR A 151 -1.26 2.92 -11.98
CA TYR A 151 -1.52 1.53 -12.33
C TYR A 151 -1.85 1.37 -13.83
N ALA A 152 -2.70 2.24 -14.39
CA ALA A 152 -3.07 2.22 -15.81
C ALA A 152 -1.84 2.33 -16.72
N ALA A 153 -0.90 3.21 -16.38
CA ALA A 153 0.34 3.39 -17.13
C ALA A 153 1.23 2.15 -17.06
N ASN A 154 1.42 1.60 -15.84
CA ASN A 154 2.25 0.41 -15.64
C ASN A 154 1.64 -0.86 -16.27
N ALA A 155 0.32 -0.93 -16.35
CA ALA A 155 -0.41 -1.99 -17.04
C ALA A 155 -0.53 -1.78 -18.57
N GLY A 156 0.10 -0.73 -19.13
CA GLY A 156 0.11 -0.46 -20.58
C GLY A 156 -1.27 -0.12 -21.18
N GLN A 157 -2.18 0.45 -20.38
CA GLN A 157 -3.56 0.70 -20.81
C GLN A 157 -3.69 1.97 -21.68
N ALA A 158 -3.06 1.98 -22.86
CA ALA A 158 -3.02 3.12 -23.78
C ALA A 158 -4.41 3.63 -24.21
N LYS A 159 -5.44 2.78 -24.16
CA LYS A 159 -6.83 3.18 -24.43
C LYS A 159 -7.38 4.25 -23.48
N LEU A 160 -6.73 4.46 -22.32
CA LEU A 160 -7.14 5.43 -21.31
C LEU A 160 -6.47 6.81 -21.47
N ILE A 161 -5.62 7.01 -22.49
CA ILE A 161 -4.87 8.26 -22.67
C ILE A 161 -5.80 9.48 -22.70
N THR A 162 -6.92 9.43 -23.41
CA THR A 162 -7.87 10.56 -23.47
C THR A 162 -8.41 10.93 -22.09
N GLN A 163 -8.80 9.94 -21.30
CA GLN A 163 -9.27 10.17 -19.93
C GLN A 163 -8.15 10.73 -19.03
N LEU A 164 -6.92 10.26 -19.21
CA LEU A 164 -5.76 10.78 -18.49
C LEU A 164 -5.43 12.23 -18.89
N GLU A 165 -5.61 12.61 -20.15
CA GLU A 165 -5.45 13.98 -20.63
C GLU A 165 -6.50 14.94 -20.02
N GLU A 166 -7.75 14.50 -19.90
CA GLU A 166 -8.79 15.24 -19.16
C GLU A 166 -8.42 15.42 -17.70
N LEU A 167 -7.93 14.35 -17.05
CA LEU A 167 -7.52 14.37 -15.66
C LEU A 167 -6.32 15.29 -15.43
N ALA A 168 -5.33 15.30 -16.34
CA ALA A 168 -4.17 16.19 -16.29
C ALA A 168 -4.57 17.67 -16.36
N ASN A 169 -5.68 18.00 -17.01
CA ASN A 169 -6.19 19.36 -17.13
C ASN A 169 -7.07 19.81 -15.95
N THR A 170 -7.75 18.87 -15.28
CA THR A 170 -8.82 19.20 -14.31
C THR A 170 -8.48 18.85 -12.87
N ALA A 171 -7.64 17.83 -12.66
CA ALA A 171 -7.36 17.33 -11.30
C ALA A 171 -6.35 18.21 -10.55
N PRO A 172 -6.46 18.27 -9.21
CA PRO A 172 -5.41 18.86 -8.37
C PRO A 172 -4.21 17.90 -8.23
N SER A 173 -3.09 18.45 -7.71
CA SER A 173 -1.95 17.63 -7.26
C SER A 173 -2.41 16.64 -6.14
N PRO A 174 -1.87 15.42 -6.07
CA PRO A 174 -0.84 14.83 -6.95
C PRO A 174 -1.40 14.14 -8.20
N THR A 175 -2.71 14.08 -8.36
CA THR A 175 -3.36 13.32 -9.44
C THR A 175 -2.98 13.86 -10.81
N ARG A 176 -2.89 15.19 -10.95
CA ARG A 176 -2.46 15.84 -12.19
C ARG A 176 -1.05 15.41 -12.62
N GLU A 177 -0.10 15.43 -11.71
CA GLU A 177 1.30 15.06 -11.97
C GLU A 177 1.41 13.57 -12.34
N HIS A 178 0.64 12.72 -11.68
CA HIS A 178 0.56 11.30 -12.02
C HIS A 178 -0.05 11.08 -13.41
N ALA A 179 -1.07 11.85 -13.79
CA ALA A 179 -1.67 11.77 -15.11
C ALA A 179 -0.67 12.19 -16.22
N LEU A 180 0.07 13.26 -16.01
CA LEU A 180 1.13 13.70 -16.93
C LEU A 180 2.20 12.62 -17.10
N TRP A 181 2.68 12.04 -16.00
CA TRP A 181 3.65 10.95 -16.02
C TRP A 181 3.10 9.71 -16.74
N ALA A 182 1.84 9.37 -16.48
CA ALA A 182 1.17 8.21 -17.08
C ALA A 182 1.03 8.36 -18.60
N ILE A 183 0.66 9.56 -19.07
CA ILE A 183 0.56 9.87 -20.50
C ILE A 183 1.93 9.75 -21.18
N GLU A 184 2.97 10.33 -20.58
CA GLU A 184 4.34 10.25 -21.08
C GLU A 184 4.79 8.79 -21.24
N ARG A 185 4.60 7.97 -20.20
CA ARG A 185 4.93 6.55 -20.22
C ARG A 185 4.16 5.76 -21.26
N LEU A 186 2.85 5.99 -21.40
CA LEU A 186 2.00 5.30 -22.37
C LEU A 186 2.28 5.71 -23.83
N LYS A 187 2.82 6.91 -24.05
CA LYS A 187 3.25 7.40 -25.39
C LYS A 187 4.69 6.97 -25.74
N GLY A 188 5.35 6.17 -24.93
CA GLY A 188 6.69 5.65 -25.18
C GLY A 188 7.80 6.59 -24.73
N GLY A 189 7.55 7.42 -23.71
CA GLY A 189 8.57 8.22 -23.05
C GLY A 189 9.63 7.37 -22.35
N PRO A 190 10.80 7.95 -22.00
CA PRO A 190 11.89 7.25 -21.35
C PRO A 190 11.43 6.57 -20.05
N HIS A 191 11.91 5.37 -19.85
CA HIS A 191 11.71 4.57 -18.65
C HIS A 191 12.82 4.91 -17.64
N ASP A 192 12.77 6.13 -17.08
CA ASP A 192 13.69 6.52 -15.99
C ASP A 192 13.21 5.99 -14.65
#